data_1f9db0328688a6a34cf28bea9d30240e
#
_entry.id   1f9db0328688a6a34cf28bea9d30240e
#
_cell.length_a   1.000
_cell.length_b   1.000
_cell.length_c   1.000
_cell.angle_alpha   90.00
_cell.angle_beta   90.00
_cell.angle_gamma   90.00
#
_symmetry.space_group_name_H-M   'P 1'
#
loop_
_entity.id
_entity.type
_entity.pdbx_description
1 polymer ?
#
loop_
_entity_poly.entity_id
_entity_poly.type
_entity_poly.pdbx_seq_one_letter_code
_entity_poly.pdbx_strand_id
1 'polypeptide(L)'
;MKLILKTNNKTIGVVRNPFHKAIADYYASLNYIGFDRWIHESMPPQQVSLYKNCDYIIRYESWKQDLEELKLHPKDTSILDDVKEIDGWRNWYTLHSRSTIGVLYKEDIITYGYSY
;
A
#
# COMPACT_ATOMS: atom_id res chain seq x y z
N MET A 1 7.30 3.56 3.38
CA MET A 1 6.97 3.60 4.83
C MET A 1 6.15 2.38 5.19
N LYS A 2 6.55 1.69 6.24
CA LYS A 2 5.76 0.58 6.78
C LYS A 2 4.63 1.10 7.66
N LEU A 3 3.43 0.55 7.47
CA LEU A 3 2.28 0.85 8.30
C LEU A 3 2.04 -0.36 9.22
N ILE A 4 2.44 -0.26 10.46
CA ILE A 4 2.32 -1.36 11.43
C ILE A 4 1.57 -0.89 12.66
N LEU A 5 0.49 -1.58 12.98
CA LEU A 5 -0.25 -1.42 14.23
C LEU A 5 0.15 -2.53 15.20
N LYS A 6 -0.01 -2.27 16.48
CA LYS A 6 0.31 -3.24 17.54
C LYS A 6 -0.87 -3.47 18.46
N THR A 7 -1.09 -4.73 18.82
CA THR A 7 -2.09 -5.11 19.81
C THR A 7 -1.65 -6.39 20.52
N ASN A 8 -1.67 -6.41 21.85
CA ASN A 8 -1.37 -7.59 22.68
C ASN A 8 -0.09 -8.34 22.25
N ASN A 9 1.00 -7.61 22.00
CA ASN A 9 2.28 -8.15 21.52
C ASN A 9 2.23 -8.74 20.11
N LYS A 10 1.16 -8.48 19.37
CA LYS A 10 1.04 -8.87 17.96
C LYS A 10 1.22 -7.67 17.06
N THR A 11 1.67 -7.92 15.85
CA THR A 11 1.85 -6.89 14.83
C THR A 11 0.82 -7.05 13.71
N ILE A 12 0.30 -5.92 13.25
CA ILE A 12 -0.69 -5.87 12.17
C ILE A 12 -0.10 -5.02 11.05
N GLY A 13 0.20 -5.63 9.91
CA GLY A 13 0.64 -4.90 8.73
C GLY A 13 -0.57 -4.35 7.97
N VAL A 14 -0.46 -3.09 7.52
CA VAL A 14 -1.52 -2.44 6.77
C VAL A 14 -1.06 -2.25 5.33
N VAL A 15 -1.66 -3.00 4.42
CA VAL A 15 -1.35 -2.95 2.99
C VAL A 15 -2.31 -2.00 2.27
N ARG A 16 -1.89 -1.50 1.10
CA ARG A 16 -2.67 -0.57 0.29
C ARG A 16 -2.75 -1.08 -1.14
N ASN A 17 -3.75 -0.59 -1.87
CA ASN A 17 -3.84 -0.81 -3.31
C ASN A 17 -2.52 -0.35 -3.96
N PRO A 18 -1.76 -1.25 -4.61
CA PRO A 18 -0.45 -0.90 -5.18
C PRO A 18 -0.52 0.20 -6.24
N PHE A 19 -1.60 0.28 -6.99
CA PHE A 19 -1.77 1.33 -8.00
C PHE A 19 -1.89 2.72 -7.37
N HIS A 20 -2.64 2.84 -6.28
CA HIS A 20 -2.75 4.10 -5.54
C HIS A 20 -1.46 4.40 -4.76
N LYS A 21 -0.91 3.39 -4.10
CA LYS A 21 0.32 3.53 -3.32
C LYS A 21 1.48 4.02 -4.18
N ALA A 22 1.62 3.54 -5.41
CA ALA A 22 2.69 3.98 -6.32
C ALA A 22 2.63 5.49 -6.58
N ILE A 23 1.44 6.04 -6.78
CA ILE A 23 1.26 7.48 -6.96
C ILE A 23 1.63 8.24 -5.69
N ALA A 24 1.18 7.77 -4.52
CA ALA A 24 1.49 8.41 -3.25
C ALA A 24 2.99 8.38 -2.94
N ASP A 25 3.65 7.26 -3.22
CA ASP A 25 5.09 7.12 -3.03
C ASP A 25 5.88 8.04 -3.98
N TYR A 26 5.42 8.16 -5.21
CA TYR A 26 6.02 9.07 -6.18
C TYR A 26 5.93 10.53 -5.69
N TYR A 27 4.76 10.94 -5.23
CA TYR A 27 4.59 12.29 -4.66
C TYR A 27 5.53 12.52 -3.47
N ALA A 28 5.60 11.55 -2.57
CA ALA A 28 6.44 11.67 -1.37
C ALA A 28 7.93 11.70 -1.68
N SER A 29 8.35 11.13 -2.80
CA SER A 29 9.77 11.09 -3.20
C SER A 29 10.31 12.45 -3.60
N LEU A 30 9.45 13.42 -3.94
CA LEU A 30 9.83 14.72 -4.48
C LEU A 30 10.76 14.61 -5.69
N ASN A 31 10.61 13.55 -6.46
CA ASN A 31 11.46 13.28 -7.61
C ASN A 31 10.75 13.78 -8.88
N TYR A 32 11.45 14.59 -9.67
CA TYR A 32 10.88 15.27 -10.83
C TYR A 32 11.15 14.56 -12.16
N ILE A 33 11.56 13.29 -12.12
CA ILE A 33 11.91 12.56 -13.35
C ILE A 33 10.70 12.06 -14.17
N GLY A 34 9.50 12.31 -13.71
CA GLY A 34 8.29 11.78 -14.32
C GLY A 34 7.91 10.40 -13.77
N PHE A 35 6.61 10.12 -13.72
CA PHE A 35 6.10 8.92 -13.08
C PHE A 35 6.54 7.63 -13.79
N ASP A 36 6.44 7.60 -15.12
CA ASP A 36 6.83 6.40 -15.90
C ASP A 36 8.28 5.99 -15.67
N ARG A 37 9.18 6.96 -15.65
CA ARG A 37 10.59 6.69 -15.38
C ARG A 37 10.81 6.27 -13.93
N TRP A 38 10.14 6.93 -13.00
CA TRP A 38 10.26 6.66 -11.58
C TRP A 38 9.87 5.21 -11.25
N ILE A 39 8.79 4.69 -11.85
CA ILE A 39 8.36 3.30 -11.58
C ILE A 39 9.36 2.26 -12.06
N HIS A 40 10.22 2.59 -13.03
CA HIS A 40 11.27 1.68 -13.46
C HIS A 40 12.54 1.78 -12.61
N GLU A 41 12.81 2.93 -12.02
CA GLU A 41 14.09 3.18 -11.33
C GLU A 41 14.02 3.14 -9.81
N SER A 42 12.88 3.45 -9.22
CA SER A 42 12.83 3.81 -7.79
C SER A 42 11.69 3.16 -7.02
N MET A 43 11.01 2.17 -7.58
CA MET A 43 9.84 1.58 -6.92
C MET A 43 10.19 0.87 -5.61
N PRO A 44 9.40 1.09 -4.55
CA PRO A 44 9.53 0.34 -3.31
C PRO A 44 9.25 -1.16 -3.51
N PRO A 45 9.73 -2.04 -2.61
CA PRO A 45 9.45 -3.47 -2.69
C PRO A 45 7.96 -3.77 -2.52
N GLN A 46 7.56 -4.96 -2.95
CA GLN A 46 6.19 -5.43 -2.76
C GLN A 46 5.83 -5.53 -1.28
N GLN A 47 4.57 -5.28 -0.97
CA GLN A 47 4.08 -5.29 0.40
C GLN A 47 4.10 -6.71 1.00
N VAL A 48 3.94 -7.76 0.18
CA VAL A 48 4.07 -9.13 0.66
C VAL A 48 5.44 -9.37 1.30
N SER A 49 6.50 -8.80 0.73
CA SER A 49 7.86 -8.89 1.31
C SER A 49 8.01 -8.00 2.53
N LEU A 50 7.42 -6.80 2.48
CA LEU A 50 7.56 -5.79 3.51
C LEU A 50 6.92 -6.21 4.84
N TYR A 51 5.78 -6.91 4.76
CA TYR A 51 4.98 -7.30 5.94
C TYR A 51 5.00 -8.80 6.23
N LYS A 52 5.94 -9.54 5.66
CA LYS A 52 6.00 -11.01 5.80
C LYS A 52 6.09 -11.50 7.25
N ASN A 53 6.61 -10.68 8.15
CA ASN A 53 6.79 -11.04 9.56
C ASN A 53 5.66 -10.52 10.46
N CYS A 54 4.64 -9.89 9.90
CA CYS A 54 3.49 -9.45 10.68
C CYS A 54 2.57 -10.63 11.02
N ASP A 55 1.98 -10.58 12.21
CA ASP A 55 1.06 -11.62 12.65
C ASP A 55 -0.28 -11.55 11.90
N TYR A 56 -0.71 -10.36 11.53
CA TYR A 56 -1.95 -10.11 10.81
C TYR A 56 -1.72 -9.11 9.70
N ILE A 57 -2.53 -9.20 8.65
CA ILE A 57 -2.53 -8.25 7.54
C ILE A 57 -3.95 -7.72 7.36
N ILE A 58 -4.09 -6.40 7.28
CA ILE A 58 -5.35 -5.74 6.95
C ILE A 58 -5.11 -4.79 5.77
N ARG A 59 -6.20 -4.40 5.12
CA ARG A 59 -6.14 -3.45 4.00
C ARG A 59 -6.52 -2.06 4.47
N TYR A 60 -5.76 -1.07 4.08
CA TYR A 60 -6.03 0.33 4.45
C TYR A 60 -7.43 0.77 4.03
N GLU A 61 -7.87 0.38 2.84
CA GLU A 61 -9.17 0.78 2.28
C GLU A 61 -10.37 0.32 3.10
N SER A 62 -10.20 -0.71 3.91
CA SER A 62 -11.23 -1.28 4.76
C SER A 62 -10.73 -1.63 6.17
N TRP A 63 -9.78 -0.85 6.67
CA TRP A 63 -9.06 -1.22 7.89
C TRP A 63 -9.97 -1.37 9.14
N LYS A 64 -10.98 -0.54 9.26
CA LYS A 64 -11.92 -0.62 10.41
C LYS A 64 -12.68 -1.94 10.37
N GLN A 65 -13.23 -2.29 9.21
CA GLN A 65 -13.95 -3.53 9.01
C GLN A 65 -13.04 -4.75 9.20
N ASP A 66 -11.84 -4.70 8.64
CA ASP A 66 -10.87 -5.79 8.74
C ASP A 66 -10.48 -6.06 10.20
N LEU A 67 -10.24 -5.01 10.99
CA LEU A 67 -9.95 -5.15 12.42
C LEU A 67 -11.13 -5.77 13.16
N GLU A 68 -12.34 -5.34 12.85
CA GLU A 68 -13.55 -5.88 13.48
C GLU A 68 -13.74 -7.35 13.17
N GLU A 69 -13.57 -7.76 11.92
CA GLU A 69 -13.69 -9.16 11.50
C GLU A 69 -12.65 -10.05 12.17
N LEU A 70 -11.43 -9.55 12.37
CA LEU A 70 -10.36 -10.28 13.05
C LEU A 70 -10.45 -10.16 14.58
N LYS A 71 -11.37 -9.36 15.10
CA LYS A 71 -11.53 -9.08 16.53
C LYS A 71 -10.26 -8.51 17.15
N LEU A 72 -9.59 -7.63 16.43
CA LEU A 72 -8.37 -6.95 16.87
C LEU A 72 -8.70 -5.53 17.31
N HIS A 73 -8.11 -5.09 18.43
CA HIS A 73 -8.40 -3.78 19.03
C HIS A 73 -7.09 -3.05 19.36
N PRO A 74 -6.34 -2.56 18.34
CA PRO A 74 -5.13 -1.77 18.61
C PRO A 74 -5.51 -0.48 19.31
N LYS A 75 -4.69 -0.08 20.30
CA LYS A 75 -4.94 1.14 21.09
C LYS A 75 -4.67 2.41 20.29
N ASP A 76 -3.71 2.37 19.38
CA ASP A 76 -3.28 3.53 18.60
C ASP A 76 -3.36 3.19 17.11
N THR A 77 -4.23 3.89 16.39
CA THR A 77 -4.37 3.79 14.94
C THR A 77 -3.98 5.10 14.25
N SER A 78 -3.34 6.03 14.97
CA SER A 78 -3.04 7.37 14.45
C SER A 78 -2.12 7.36 13.23
N ILE A 79 -1.27 6.33 13.07
CA ILE A 79 -0.40 6.19 11.91
C ILE A 79 -1.19 6.12 10.60
N LEU A 80 -2.45 5.66 10.66
CA LEU A 80 -3.30 5.57 9.48
C LEU A 80 -3.77 6.95 8.99
N ASP A 81 -3.74 7.96 9.87
CA ASP A 81 -4.06 9.33 9.50
C ASP A 81 -2.96 9.97 8.64
N ASP A 82 -1.75 9.42 8.69
CA ASP A 82 -0.61 9.91 7.92
C ASP A 82 -0.59 9.34 6.49
N VAL A 83 -1.49 8.40 6.18
CA VAL A 83 -1.56 7.80 4.85
C VAL A 83 -2.11 8.81 3.86
N LYS A 84 -1.31 9.11 2.84
CA LYS A 84 -1.69 10.09 1.85
C LYS A 84 -2.61 9.48 0.81
N GLU A 85 -3.79 10.08 0.64
CA GLU A 85 -4.73 9.74 -0.41
C GLU A 85 -4.65 10.81 -1.50
N ILE A 86 -4.56 10.37 -2.74
CA ILE A 86 -4.47 11.26 -3.89
C ILE A 86 -5.76 11.14 -4.69
N ASP A 87 -6.59 12.18 -4.67
CA ASP A 87 -7.82 12.19 -5.48
C ASP A 87 -7.48 12.12 -6.96
N GLY A 88 -8.25 11.31 -7.69
CA GLY A 88 -8.05 11.17 -9.12
C GLY A 88 -6.73 10.48 -9.49
N TRP A 89 -6.20 9.65 -8.61
CA TRP A 89 -4.91 8.99 -8.84
C TRP A 89 -4.88 8.17 -10.13
N ARG A 90 -6.02 7.63 -10.58
CA ARG A 90 -6.09 6.87 -11.84
C ARG A 90 -5.74 7.71 -13.06
N ASN A 91 -5.95 9.02 -12.99
CA ASN A 91 -5.63 9.94 -14.10
C ASN A 91 -4.12 10.06 -14.36
N TRP A 92 -3.28 9.64 -13.42
CA TRP A 92 -1.82 9.62 -13.59
C TRP A 92 -1.34 8.46 -14.44
N TYR A 93 -2.18 7.45 -14.66
CA TYR A 93 -1.78 6.24 -15.36
C TYR A 93 -2.02 6.31 -16.85
N THR A 94 -1.06 5.79 -17.62
CA THR A 94 -1.23 5.39 -19.02
C THR A 94 -1.45 3.88 -19.05
N LEU A 95 -1.80 3.32 -20.20
CA LEU A 95 -1.86 1.87 -20.35
C LEU A 95 -0.52 1.23 -20.05
N HIS A 96 0.57 1.88 -20.45
CA HIS A 96 1.93 1.38 -20.21
C HIS A 96 2.26 1.34 -18.72
N SER A 97 2.09 2.45 -17.99
CA SER A 97 2.42 2.50 -16.57
C SER A 97 1.51 1.59 -15.75
N ARG A 98 0.24 1.48 -16.12
CA ARG A 98 -0.69 0.53 -15.49
C ARG A 98 -0.21 -0.92 -15.63
N SER A 99 0.19 -1.31 -16.84
CA SER A 99 0.73 -2.65 -17.10
C SER A 99 2.01 -2.90 -16.33
N THR A 100 2.90 -1.91 -16.27
CA THR A 100 4.16 -2.00 -15.53
C THR A 100 3.93 -2.24 -14.05
N ILE A 101 3.05 -1.48 -13.42
CA ILE A 101 2.70 -1.69 -12.00
C ILE A 101 2.05 -3.06 -11.80
N GLY A 102 1.17 -3.47 -12.70
CA GLY A 102 0.53 -4.78 -12.64
C GLY A 102 1.51 -5.94 -12.65
N VAL A 103 2.62 -5.82 -13.39
CA VAL A 103 3.67 -6.83 -13.42
C VAL A 103 4.56 -6.74 -12.18
N LEU A 104 5.03 -5.54 -11.83
CA LEU A 104 5.94 -5.33 -10.70
C LEU A 104 5.33 -5.72 -9.36
N TYR A 105 4.02 -5.50 -9.19
CA TYR A 105 3.30 -5.75 -7.94
C TYR A 105 2.29 -6.88 -8.06
N LYS A 106 2.56 -7.82 -8.94
CA LYS A 106 1.66 -8.96 -9.20
C LYS A 106 1.34 -9.76 -7.94
N GLU A 107 2.33 -10.01 -7.09
CA GLU A 107 2.12 -10.76 -5.85
C GLU A 107 1.21 -10.01 -4.88
N ASP A 108 1.40 -8.71 -4.71
CA ASP A 108 0.53 -7.89 -3.87
C ASP A 108 -0.91 -7.91 -4.38
N ILE A 109 -1.08 -7.77 -5.69
CA ILE A 109 -2.38 -7.75 -6.34
C ILE A 109 -3.12 -9.07 -6.10
N ILE A 110 -2.46 -10.19 -6.34
CA ILE A 110 -3.05 -11.52 -6.18
C ILE A 110 -3.29 -11.84 -4.71
N THR A 111 -2.29 -11.61 -3.86
CA THR A 111 -2.34 -12.00 -2.44
C THR A 111 -3.42 -11.25 -1.69
N TYR A 112 -3.57 -9.95 -1.95
CA TYR A 112 -4.49 -9.09 -1.19
C TYR A 112 -5.78 -8.75 -1.94
N GLY A 113 -5.97 -9.28 -3.14
CA GLY A 113 -7.22 -9.12 -3.90
C GLY A 113 -7.44 -7.72 -4.44
N TYR A 114 -6.38 -7.04 -4.84
CA TYR A 114 -6.48 -5.70 -5.42
C TYR A 114 -6.71 -5.73 -6.92
N SER A 115 -7.23 -4.62 -7.45
CA SER A 115 -7.35 -4.34 -8.87
C SER A 115 -7.19 -2.84 -9.11
N TYR A 116 -6.91 -2.49 -10.34
CA TYR A 116 -6.82 -1.08 -10.76
C TYR A 116 -8.11 -0.31 -10.54
#